data_35ced8d6a6158d5a8e4a5a8e711a512e
#
_entry.id   35ced8d6a6158d5a8e4a5a8e711a512e
#
_cell.length_a   1.000
_cell.length_b   1.000
_cell.length_c   1.000
_cell.angle_alpha   90.00
_cell.angle_beta   90.00
_cell.angle_gamma   90.00
#
_symmetry.space_group_name_H-M   'P 1'
#
loop_
_entity.id
_entity.type
_entity.pdbx_description
1 polymer ?
#
loop_
_entity_poly.entity_id
_entity_poly.type
_entity_poly.pdbx_seq_one_letter_code
_entity_poly.pdbx_strand_id
1 'polypeptide(L)'
;RQIGIRSMDVHGAATPAEDNMALLMALMTYYNAVTQAIPTHCFLPYDERLRVLVSWIQQLEMESLGKNRAPDGSRIKGRTGQGIWGGHGNESQHSFYQWLREGTSCSSIDLCWCEKPGHRHADLHRVLIANAKAQAEALVTRDPAEPYFNAVSTLAVDELNAGRLGALMALYEHKTTMLGTLFGINPFDQPGVELGKKLSRSAEADIL
;
A
#
# COMPACT_ATOMS: atom_id res chain seq x y z
N ARG A 1 19.35 -4.33 1.53
CA ARG A 1 19.29 -3.73 2.89
C ARG A 1 20.12 -2.44 3.02
N GLN A 2 21.37 -2.39 2.52
CA GLN A 2 22.19 -1.16 2.53
C GLN A 2 21.62 -0.01 1.71
N ILE A 3 20.90 -0.31 0.64
CA ILE A 3 20.27 0.71 -0.23
C ILE A 3 18.99 1.23 0.41
N GLY A 4 18.25 0.37 1.13
CA GLY A 4 17.14 0.80 1.97
C GLY A 4 17.58 1.79 3.06
N ILE A 5 18.73 1.55 3.71
CA ILE A 5 19.30 2.46 4.72
C ILE A 5 19.66 3.83 4.10
N ARG A 6 20.24 3.87 2.89
CA ARG A 6 20.47 5.15 2.18
C ARG A 6 19.18 5.88 1.79
N SER A 7 18.10 5.15 1.51
CA SER A 7 16.78 5.75 1.31
C SER A 7 16.24 6.38 2.60
N MET A 8 16.58 5.83 3.78
CA MET A 8 16.24 6.47 5.06
C MET A 8 16.90 7.84 5.22
N ASP A 9 18.14 8.01 4.80
CA ASP A 9 18.85 9.29 4.90
C ASP A 9 18.19 10.36 4.00
N VAL A 10 17.63 9.97 2.86
CA VAL A 10 16.95 10.88 1.91
C VAL A 10 15.54 11.26 2.38
N HIS A 11 14.88 10.42 3.18
CA HIS A 11 13.52 10.65 3.68
C HIS A 11 13.49 10.84 5.21
N GLY A 12 14.62 11.19 5.81
CA GLY A 12 14.73 11.43 7.24
C GLY A 12 14.14 12.76 7.70
N ALA A 13 14.25 13.04 8.99
CA ALA A 13 13.69 14.26 9.61
C ALA A 13 14.28 15.57 9.08
N ALA A 14 15.44 15.53 8.41
CA ALA A 14 16.08 16.69 7.80
C ALA A 14 15.58 17.01 6.39
N THR A 15 14.83 16.11 5.75
CA THR A 15 14.28 16.36 4.41
C THR A 15 13.04 17.26 4.53
N PRO A 16 12.94 18.36 3.74
CA PRO A 16 11.74 19.18 3.70
C PRO A 16 10.49 18.34 3.45
N ALA A 17 9.37 18.68 4.07
CA ALA A 17 8.16 17.86 4.01
C ALA A 17 7.66 17.64 2.57
N GLU A 18 7.78 18.66 1.73
CA GLU A 18 7.41 18.65 0.31
C GLU A 18 8.27 17.73 -0.55
N ASP A 19 9.49 17.43 -0.11
CA ASP A 19 10.45 16.55 -0.80
C ASP A 19 10.47 15.14 -0.18
N ASN A 20 9.80 14.94 0.94
CA ASN A 20 9.77 13.67 1.66
C ASN A 20 8.63 12.79 1.17
N MET A 21 8.90 11.96 0.14
CA MET A 21 7.89 11.09 -0.47
C MET A 21 7.22 10.15 0.54
N ALA A 22 7.96 9.58 1.49
CA ALA A 22 7.39 8.69 2.50
C ALA A 22 6.39 9.43 3.40
N LEU A 23 6.72 10.67 3.80
CA LEU A 23 5.83 11.51 4.59
C LEU A 23 4.59 11.91 3.79
N LEU A 24 4.75 12.33 2.53
CA LEU A 24 3.62 12.68 1.67
C LEU A 24 2.68 11.49 1.48
N MET A 25 3.21 10.30 1.20
CA MET A 25 2.41 9.08 1.10
C MET A 25 1.70 8.75 2.42
N ALA A 26 2.37 8.91 3.56
CA ALA A 26 1.76 8.69 4.87
C ALA A 26 0.62 9.68 5.14
N LEU A 27 0.82 10.96 4.88
CA LEU A 27 -0.21 11.99 5.05
C LEU A 27 -1.41 11.76 4.13
N MET A 28 -1.19 11.41 2.87
CA MET A 28 -2.27 11.07 1.92
C MET A 28 -3.04 9.83 2.38
N THR A 29 -2.34 8.79 2.83
CA THR A 29 -2.98 7.57 3.35
C THR A 29 -3.77 7.88 4.62
N TYR A 30 -3.23 8.67 5.54
CA TYR A 30 -3.94 9.11 6.75
C TYR A 30 -5.20 9.90 6.39
N TYR A 31 -5.09 10.88 5.49
CA TYR A 31 -6.23 11.67 5.01
C TYR A 31 -7.31 10.78 4.39
N ASN A 32 -6.93 9.85 3.52
CA ASN A 32 -7.86 8.91 2.89
C ASN A 32 -8.55 8.01 3.92
N ALA A 33 -7.79 7.44 4.84
CA ALA A 33 -8.34 6.52 5.85
C ALA A 33 -9.23 7.20 6.88
N VAL A 34 -8.82 8.38 7.38
CA VAL A 34 -9.47 9.05 8.50
C VAL A 34 -10.48 10.09 8.04
N THR A 35 -10.08 11.01 7.16
CA THR A 35 -10.92 12.13 6.73
C THR A 35 -11.93 11.72 5.68
N GLN A 36 -11.49 10.97 4.67
CA GLN A 36 -12.35 10.46 3.60
C GLN A 36 -13.04 9.14 3.98
N ALA A 37 -12.67 8.55 5.10
CA ALA A 37 -13.20 7.27 5.60
C ALA A 37 -13.08 6.11 4.59
N ILE A 38 -12.10 6.16 3.68
CA ILE A 38 -11.84 5.11 2.69
C ILE A 38 -11.32 3.85 3.41
N PRO A 39 -12.03 2.71 3.32
CA PRO A 39 -11.72 1.54 4.15
C PRO A 39 -10.58 0.68 3.62
N THR A 40 -10.28 0.77 2.31
CA THR A 40 -9.34 -0.14 1.65
C THR A 40 -8.33 0.61 0.79
N HIS A 41 -7.17 -0.01 0.63
CA HIS A 41 -6.11 0.44 -0.27
C HIS A 41 -5.74 -0.70 -1.22
N CYS A 42 -5.80 -0.41 -2.52
CA CYS A 42 -5.50 -1.35 -3.59
C CYS A 42 -4.14 -1.04 -4.21
N PHE A 43 -3.23 -2.01 -4.26
CA PHE A 43 -1.94 -1.87 -4.93
C PHE A 43 -1.92 -2.65 -6.25
N LEU A 44 -1.63 -1.97 -7.35
CA LEU A 44 -1.70 -2.48 -8.72
C LEU A 44 -0.34 -2.37 -9.42
N PRO A 45 0.57 -3.35 -9.25
CA PRO A 45 1.81 -3.39 -10.01
C PRO A 45 1.55 -3.79 -11.47
N TYR A 46 2.11 -3.02 -12.40
CA TYR A 46 2.11 -3.29 -13.85
C TYR A 46 3.45 -3.89 -14.32
N ASP A 47 4.21 -4.48 -13.43
CA ASP A 47 5.41 -5.25 -13.71
C ASP A 47 5.32 -6.58 -12.98
N GLU A 48 5.44 -7.69 -13.71
CA GLU A 48 5.32 -9.05 -13.15
C GLU A 48 6.30 -9.32 -12.02
N ARG A 49 7.49 -8.71 -12.08
CA ARG A 49 8.51 -8.83 -11.03
C ARG A 49 8.09 -8.21 -9.70
N LEU A 50 7.08 -7.34 -9.71
CA LEU A 50 6.50 -6.68 -8.53
C LEU A 50 5.23 -7.37 -8.01
N ARG A 51 4.77 -8.46 -8.64
CA ARG A 51 3.53 -9.16 -8.29
C ARG A 51 3.44 -9.48 -6.79
N VAL A 52 4.52 -9.95 -6.19
CA VAL A 52 4.56 -10.33 -4.76
C VAL A 52 4.57 -9.14 -3.80
N LEU A 53 4.79 -7.92 -4.29
CA LEU A 53 4.73 -6.72 -3.43
C LEU A 53 3.33 -6.50 -2.84
N VAL A 54 2.27 -6.91 -3.53
CA VAL A 54 0.90 -6.82 -2.99
C VAL A 54 0.81 -7.51 -1.63
N SER A 55 1.23 -8.78 -1.57
CA SER A 55 1.22 -9.56 -0.32
C SER A 55 2.20 -9.02 0.72
N TRP A 56 3.34 -8.51 0.28
CA TRP A 56 4.33 -7.93 1.18
C TRP A 56 3.83 -6.62 1.81
N ILE A 57 3.24 -5.70 1.03
CA ILE A 57 2.63 -4.46 1.54
C ILE A 57 1.44 -4.80 2.46
N GLN A 58 0.64 -5.79 2.08
CA GLN A 58 -0.48 -6.27 2.89
C GLN A 58 -0.01 -6.67 4.28
N GLN A 59 1.02 -7.53 4.37
CA GLN A 59 1.60 -7.91 5.65
C GLN A 59 2.19 -6.70 6.38
N LEU A 60 3.02 -5.91 5.72
CA LEU A 60 3.69 -4.74 6.30
C LEU A 60 2.69 -3.77 6.94
N GLU A 61 1.66 -3.35 6.21
CA GLU A 61 0.74 -2.32 6.70
C GLU A 61 -0.35 -2.89 7.61
N MET A 62 -0.98 -4.01 7.27
CA MET A 62 -2.08 -4.52 8.07
C MET A 62 -1.62 -5.06 9.42
N GLU A 63 -0.47 -5.71 9.47
CA GLU A 63 0.11 -6.20 10.72
C GLU A 63 0.63 -5.06 11.61
N SER A 64 1.27 -4.05 10.99
CA SER A 64 1.81 -2.90 11.73
C SER A 64 0.73 -1.92 12.18
N LEU A 65 -0.30 -1.66 11.35
CA LEU A 65 -1.27 -0.59 11.56
C LEU A 65 -2.65 -1.08 12.03
N GLY A 66 -2.96 -2.36 11.89
CA GLY A 66 -4.25 -2.94 12.24
C GLY A 66 -4.48 -3.05 13.75
N LYS A 67 -4.38 -1.95 14.49
CA LYS A 67 -4.43 -1.90 15.95
C LYS A 67 -5.48 -0.91 16.45
N ASN A 68 -6.14 -1.27 17.54
CA ASN A 68 -7.19 -0.45 18.16
C ASN A 68 -6.78 0.14 19.53
N ARG A 69 -5.49 0.02 19.90
CA ARG A 69 -4.93 0.54 21.15
C ARG A 69 -3.65 1.30 20.93
N ALA A 70 -3.48 2.37 21.69
CA ALA A 70 -2.24 3.10 21.82
C ALA A 70 -1.24 2.32 22.71
N PRO A 71 0.05 2.71 22.72
CA PRO A 71 1.08 2.06 23.53
C PRO A 71 0.79 2.04 25.05
N ASP A 72 0.04 3.01 25.56
CA ASP A 72 -0.42 3.09 26.95
C ASP A 72 -1.65 2.20 27.26
N GLY A 73 -2.13 1.44 26.27
CA GLY A 73 -3.29 0.56 26.37
C GLY A 73 -4.64 1.25 26.16
N SER A 74 -4.68 2.57 26.04
CA SER A 74 -5.92 3.29 25.75
C SER A 74 -6.50 2.95 24.38
N ARG A 75 -7.83 3.02 24.23
CA ARG A 75 -8.48 2.74 22.95
C ARG A 75 -8.32 3.91 21.99
N ILE A 76 -7.93 3.58 20.76
CA ILE A 76 -7.94 4.54 19.64
C ILE A 76 -9.39 4.83 19.25
N LYS A 77 -9.70 6.12 19.10
CA LYS A 77 -10.98 6.57 18.58
C LYS A 77 -10.84 6.82 17.06
N GLY A 78 -11.46 5.99 16.27
CA GLY A 78 -11.43 6.11 14.81
C GLY A 78 -10.69 4.97 14.11
N ARG A 79 -10.34 5.18 12.84
CA ARG A 79 -9.65 4.20 12.00
C ARG A 79 -8.14 4.29 12.19
N THR A 80 -7.45 3.15 12.12
CA THR A 80 -5.99 3.10 12.25
C THR A 80 -5.31 2.59 10.99
N GLY A 81 -5.91 1.84 10.16
CA GLY A 81 -5.33 1.32 8.93
C GLY A 81 -6.40 1.01 7.92
N GLN A 82 -5.98 0.75 6.71
CA GLN A 82 -6.83 0.28 5.62
C GLN A 82 -6.62 -1.21 5.40
N GLY A 83 -7.64 -1.89 4.87
CA GLY A 83 -7.47 -3.25 4.35
C GLY A 83 -6.67 -3.19 3.05
N ILE A 84 -5.48 -3.78 3.02
CA ILE A 84 -4.61 -3.79 1.85
C ILE A 84 -4.93 -4.99 0.97
N TRP A 85 -5.10 -4.76 -0.32
CA TRP A 85 -5.38 -5.78 -1.32
C TRP A 85 -4.86 -5.34 -2.69
N GLY A 86 -5.05 -6.15 -3.72
CA GLY A 86 -4.66 -5.81 -5.08
C GLY A 86 -4.31 -7.03 -5.90
N GLY A 87 -3.65 -6.79 -7.02
CA GLY A 87 -3.23 -7.82 -7.94
C GLY A 87 -2.45 -7.23 -9.10
N HIS A 88 -1.89 -8.07 -9.98
CA HIS A 88 -1.20 -7.61 -11.16
C HIS A 88 -2.15 -6.77 -12.04
N GLY A 89 -1.77 -5.53 -12.36
CA GLY A 89 -2.66 -4.52 -12.92
C GLY A 89 -3.41 -4.96 -14.18
N ASN A 90 -2.71 -5.60 -15.13
CA ASN A 90 -3.32 -6.04 -16.38
C ASN A 90 -4.37 -7.17 -16.19
N GLU A 91 -4.10 -8.13 -15.32
CA GLU A 91 -5.03 -9.21 -14.99
C GLU A 91 -6.23 -8.72 -14.19
N SER A 92 -6.00 -7.73 -13.33
CA SER A 92 -7.00 -7.15 -12.44
C SER A 92 -8.14 -6.45 -13.19
N GLN A 93 -7.91 -6.01 -14.43
CA GLN A 93 -8.94 -5.41 -15.29
C GLN A 93 -10.10 -6.37 -15.55
N HIS A 94 -9.83 -7.68 -15.62
CA HIS A 94 -10.83 -8.73 -15.84
C HIS A 94 -11.31 -9.37 -14.52
N SER A 95 -10.91 -8.82 -13.38
CA SER A 95 -11.26 -9.33 -12.07
C SER A 95 -12.12 -8.33 -11.27
N PHE A 96 -11.57 -7.21 -10.86
CA PHE A 96 -12.22 -6.30 -9.93
C PHE A 96 -12.30 -4.83 -10.37
N TYR A 97 -11.87 -4.48 -11.58
CA TYR A 97 -11.97 -3.10 -12.07
C TYR A 97 -13.41 -2.61 -12.22
N GLN A 98 -14.34 -3.50 -12.56
CA GLN A 98 -15.76 -3.17 -12.56
C GLN A 98 -16.22 -2.66 -11.18
N TRP A 99 -15.79 -3.33 -10.11
CA TRP A 99 -16.10 -2.92 -8.74
C TRP A 99 -15.44 -1.60 -8.35
N LEU A 100 -14.17 -1.38 -8.77
CA LEU A 100 -13.47 -0.12 -8.53
C LEU A 100 -14.13 1.07 -9.26
N ARG A 101 -14.67 0.84 -10.45
CA ARG A 101 -15.24 1.89 -11.28
C ARG A 101 -16.68 2.24 -10.93
N GLU A 102 -17.50 1.24 -10.68
CA GLU A 102 -18.97 1.39 -10.58
C GLU A 102 -19.54 0.76 -9.30
N GLY A 103 -18.67 0.30 -8.41
CA GLY A 103 -19.10 -0.21 -7.11
C GLY A 103 -19.50 0.91 -6.15
N THR A 104 -20.22 0.55 -5.12
CA THR A 104 -20.73 1.48 -4.10
C THR A 104 -19.76 1.67 -2.93
N SER A 105 -18.45 1.60 -3.19
CA SER A 105 -17.40 1.77 -2.19
C SER A 105 -16.22 2.55 -2.77
N CYS A 106 -15.53 3.27 -1.90
CA CYS A 106 -14.31 4.00 -2.25
C CYS A 106 -13.06 3.18 -1.91
N SER A 107 -12.02 3.31 -2.73
CA SER A 107 -10.69 2.77 -2.44
C SER A 107 -9.62 3.83 -2.68
N SER A 108 -8.55 3.81 -1.90
CA SER A 108 -7.30 4.42 -2.34
C SER A 108 -6.53 3.40 -3.19
N ILE A 109 -5.86 3.86 -4.24
CA ILE A 109 -5.26 2.99 -5.24
C ILE A 109 -3.87 3.51 -5.58
N ASP A 110 -2.86 2.66 -5.49
CA ASP A 110 -1.52 2.92 -6.03
C ASP A 110 -1.30 2.06 -7.27
N LEU A 111 -1.07 2.70 -8.42
CA LEU A 111 -0.59 2.01 -9.62
C LEU A 111 0.93 2.17 -9.69
N CYS A 112 1.64 1.05 -9.86
CA CYS A 112 3.09 1.04 -9.92
C CYS A 112 3.58 0.40 -11.22
N TRP A 113 4.48 1.07 -11.95
CA TRP A 113 5.10 0.53 -13.17
C TRP A 113 6.57 0.90 -13.28
N CYS A 114 7.29 0.19 -14.17
CA CYS A 114 8.67 0.52 -14.52
C CYS A 114 8.69 1.18 -15.90
N GLU A 115 9.37 2.32 -16.04
CA GLU A 115 9.45 3.02 -17.33
C GLU A 115 10.31 2.23 -18.34
N LYS A 116 11.40 1.60 -17.89
CA LYS A 116 12.25 0.78 -18.73
C LYS A 116 11.88 -0.70 -18.64
N PRO A 117 11.81 -1.41 -19.79
CA PRO A 117 11.55 -2.85 -19.79
C PRO A 117 12.71 -3.63 -19.16
N GLY A 118 12.39 -4.65 -18.38
CA GLY A 118 13.37 -5.65 -17.92
C GLY A 118 13.55 -6.83 -18.87
N HIS A 119 13.11 -6.69 -20.14
CA HIS A 119 13.07 -7.75 -21.15
C HIS A 119 13.22 -7.15 -22.57
N ARG A 120 13.39 -8.02 -23.58
CA ARG A 120 13.62 -7.61 -24.98
C ARG A 120 12.40 -7.08 -25.75
N HIS A 121 11.19 -7.20 -25.20
CA HIS A 121 9.94 -6.86 -25.89
C HIS A 121 9.52 -5.41 -25.59
N ALA A 122 10.27 -4.44 -26.09
CA ALA A 122 10.06 -3.02 -25.80
C ALA A 122 8.69 -2.51 -26.29
N ASP A 123 8.18 -3.03 -27.41
CA ASP A 123 6.88 -2.63 -27.96
C ASP A 123 5.72 -3.05 -27.04
N LEU A 124 5.74 -4.29 -26.54
CA LEU A 124 4.75 -4.77 -25.58
C LEU A 124 4.82 -4.00 -24.27
N HIS A 125 6.04 -3.63 -23.85
CA HIS A 125 6.22 -2.81 -22.65
C HIS A 125 5.59 -1.42 -22.81
N ARG A 126 5.77 -0.76 -23.96
CA ARG A 126 5.12 0.54 -24.25
C ARG A 126 3.59 0.43 -24.17
N VAL A 127 3.02 -0.62 -24.72
CA VAL A 127 1.56 -0.88 -24.64
C VAL A 127 1.13 -1.08 -23.19
N LEU A 128 1.90 -1.83 -22.40
CA LEU A 128 1.62 -2.04 -20.97
C LEU A 128 1.61 -0.72 -20.19
N ILE A 129 2.60 0.14 -20.40
CA ILE A 129 2.69 1.45 -19.72
C ILE A 129 1.56 2.38 -20.16
N ALA A 130 1.24 2.42 -21.46
CA ALA A 130 0.11 3.19 -21.97
C ALA A 130 -1.21 2.74 -21.33
N ASN A 131 -1.40 1.43 -21.19
CA ASN A 131 -2.55 0.85 -20.51
C ASN A 131 -2.58 1.24 -19.02
N ALA A 132 -1.46 1.13 -18.29
CA ALA A 132 -1.38 1.53 -16.89
C ALA A 132 -1.80 3.00 -16.68
N LYS A 133 -1.29 3.90 -17.54
CA LYS A 133 -1.61 5.34 -17.49
C LYS A 133 -3.09 5.60 -17.80
N ALA A 134 -3.63 4.94 -18.83
CA ALA A 134 -5.05 5.06 -19.17
C ALA A 134 -5.97 4.52 -18.05
N GLN A 135 -5.58 3.44 -17.39
CA GLN A 135 -6.34 2.90 -16.26
C GLN A 135 -6.28 3.83 -15.03
N ALA A 136 -5.13 4.46 -14.76
CA ALA A 136 -5.03 5.45 -13.70
C ALA A 136 -5.99 6.62 -13.95
N GLU A 137 -6.03 7.16 -15.18
CA GLU A 137 -6.96 8.22 -15.58
C GLU A 137 -8.43 7.77 -15.48
N ALA A 138 -8.73 6.56 -15.98
CA ALA A 138 -10.07 6.01 -15.89
C ALA A 138 -10.56 5.85 -14.46
N LEU A 139 -9.70 5.44 -13.53
CA LEU A 139 -10.05 5.21 -12.11
C LEU A 139 -10.31 6.51 -11.35
N VAL A 140 -9.70 7.63 -11.72
CA VAL A 140 -9.99 8.93 -11.11
C VAL A 140 -11.12 9.68 -11.79
N THR A 141 -11.43 9.37 -13.06
CA THR A 141 -12.52 9.98 -13.80
C THR A 141 -13.86 9.46 -13.28
N ARG A 142 -14.74 10.36 -12.86
CA ARG A 142 -16.06 10.03 -12.34
C ARG A 142 -17.13 11.00 -12.84
N ASP A 143 -18.37 10.57 -12.77
CA ASP A 143 -19.52 11.47 -12.86
C ASP A 143 -19.56 12.32 -11.56
N PRO A 144 -19.62 13.65 -11.63
CA PRO A 144 -19.76 14.49 -10.43
C PRO A 144 -21.02 14.21 -9.59
N ALA A 145 -22.05 13.61 -10.19
CA ALA A 145 -23.27 13.21 -9.49
C ALA A 145 -23.09 11.94 -8.62
N GLU A 146 -22.05 11.14 -8.88
CA GLU A 146 -21.80 9.92 -8.12
C GLU A 146 -21.10 10.24 -6.79
N PRO A 147 -21.59 9.69 -5.67
CA PRO A 147 -20.99 9.94 -4.34
C PRO A 147 -19.68 9.16 -4.11
N TYR A 148 -19.44 8.10 -4.88
CA TYR A 148 -18.28 7.23 -4.71
C TYR A 148 -17.13 7.68 -5.59
N PHE A 149 -15.89 7.59 -5.06
CA PHE A 149 -14.69 7.99 -5.78
C PHE A 149 -13.49 7.16 -5.32
N ASN A 150 -12.47 7.10 -6.16
CA ASN A 150 -11.19 6.52 -5.82
C ASN A 150 -10.12 7.60 -5.66
N ALA A 151 -9.27 7.44 -4.64
CA ALA A 151 -8.08 8.27 -4.48
C ALA A 151 -6.91 7.54 -5.15
N VAL A 152 -6.45 8.03 -6.30
CA VAL A 152 -5.46 7.34 -7.14
C VAL A 152 -4.11 8.03 -7.06
N SER A 153 -3.06 7.23 -6.82
CA SER A 153 -1.67 7.63 -6.90
C SER A 153 -0.93 6.78 -7.93
N THR A 154 0.12 7.32 -8.51
CA THR A 154 0.96 6.60 -9.46
C THR A 154 2.41 6.62 -9.01
N LEU A 155 3.07 5.46 -9.09
CA LEU A 155 4.47 5.25 -8.75
C LEU A 155 5.22 4.78 -10.00
N ALA A 156 5.97 5.68 -10.62
CA ALA A 156 6.82 5.35 -11.76
C ALA A 156 8.26 5.08 -11.30
N VAL A 157 8.72 3.86 -11.51
CA VAL A 157 10.10 3.45 -11.26
C VAL A 157 10.85 3.49 -12.60
N ASP A 158 11.99 4.20 -12.68
CA ASP A 158 12.74 4.30 -13.94
C ASP A 158 13.11 2.91 -14.48
N GLU A 159 13.76 2.09 -13.65
CA GLU A 159 14.19 0.73 -14.00
C GLU A 159 14.17 -0.15 -12.76
N LEU A 160 13.64 -1.37 -12.87
CA LEU A 160 13.63 -2.30 -11.75
C LEU A 160 14.95 -3.07 -11.67
N ASN A 161 15.70 -2.80 -10.64
CA ASN A 161 16.86 -3.56 -10.19
C ASN A 161 16.82 -3.74 -8.67
N ALA A 162 17.74 -4.52 -8.11
CA ALA A 162 17.77 -4.80 -6.68
C ALA A 162 17.80 -3.53 -5.80
N GLY A 163 18.52 -2.50 -6.27
CA GLY A 163 18.59 -1.22 -5.57
C GLY A 163 17.28 -0.47 -5.52
N ARG A 164 16.60 -0.37 -6.66
CA ARG A 164 15.33 0.33 -6.74
C ARG A 164 14.19 -0.45 -6.09
N LEU A 165 14.23 -1.78 -6.15
CA LEU A 165 13.32 -2.61 -5.37
C LEU A 165 13.51 -2.36 -3.86
N GLY A 166 14.75 -2.35 -3.37
CA GLY A 166 15.05 -2.04 -1.98
C GLY A 166 14.61 -0.63 -1.57
N ALA A 167 14.77 0.35 -2.45
CA ALA A 167 14.29 1.72 -2.23
C ALA A 167 12.75 1.79 -2.16
N LEU A 168 12.05 1.07 -3.05
CA LEU A 168 10.59 0.99 -3.04
C LEU A 168 10.07 0.32 -1.75
N MET A 169 10.71 -0.77 -1.32
CA MET A 169 10.38 -1.42 -0.05
C MET A 169 10.62 -0.47 1.13
N ALA A 170 11.78 0.18 1.20
CA ALA A 170 12.09 1.15 2.25
C ALA A 170 11.10 2.31 2.29
N LEU A 171 10.62 2.78 1.14
CA LEU A 171 9.60 3.82 1.05
C LEU A 171 8.31 3.42 1.77
N TYR A 172 7.83 2.19 1.58
CA TYR A 172 6.65 1.67 2.27
C TYR A 172 6.92 1.40 3.76
N GLU A 173 8.10 0.95 4.14
CA GLU A 173 8.50 0.79 5.56
C GLU A 173 8.48 2.13 6.29
N HIS A 174 9.02 3.19 5.68
CA HIS A 174 9.00 4.55 6.24
C HIS A 174 7.58 5.11 6.32
N LYS A 175 6.80 4.99 5.24
CA LYS A 175 5.38 5.35 5.22
C LYS A 175 4.65 4.68 6.39
N THR A 176 4.82 3.38 6.57
CA THR A 176 4.16 2.59 7.62
C THR A 176 4.56 3.05 9.02
N THR A 177 5.84 3.33 9.23
CA THR A 177 6.35 3.86 10.52
C THR A 177 5.74 5.24 10.84
N MET A 178 5.70 6.13 9.85
CA MET A 178 5.09 7.47 9.99
C MET A 178 3.58 7.36 10.26
N LEU A 179 2.89 6.45 9.58
CA LEU A 179 1.46 6.18 9.82
C LEU A 179 1.23 5.66 11.24
N GLY A 180 2.09 4.79 11.76
CA GLY A 180 2.03 4.35 13.16
C GLY A 180 2.04 5.54 14.13
N THR A 181 2.90 6.52 13.89
CA THR A 181 2.96 7.76 14.68
C THR A 181 1.70 8.61 14.50
N LEU A 182 1.22 8.80 13.27
CA LEU A 182 0.00 9.58 12.99
C LEU A 182 -1.26 8.96 13.62
N PHE A 183 -1.35 7.64 13.65
CA PHE A 183 -2.46 6.92 14.30
C PHE A 183 -2.29 6.80 15.82
N GLY A 184 -1.13 7.15 16.37
CA GLY A 184 -0.83 7.00 17.81
C GLY A 184 -0.71 5.55 18.26
N ILE A 185 -0.20 4.65 17.41
CA ILE A 185 -0.04 3.23 17.68
C ILE A 185 1.44 2.80 17.57
N ASN A 186 1.79 1.66 18.18
CA ASN A 186 3.09 1.04 17.99
C ASN A 186 3.07 0.16 16.71
N PRO A 187 3.79 0.50 15.63
CA PRO A 187 3.79 -0.32 14.42
C PRO A 187 4.69 -1.56 14.50
N PHE A 188 5.43 -1.77 15.59
CA PHE A 188 6.48 -2.80 15.71
C PHE A 188 6.10 -4.00 16.54
N ASP A 189 4.86 -4.10 17.05
CA ASP A 189 4.34 -5.24 17.80
C ASP A 189 3.15 -5.90 17.08
N GLN A 190 2.75 -7.11 17.53
CA GLN A 190 1.73 -7.93 16.87
C GLN A 190 0.85 -8.66 17.90
N PRO A 191 0.15 -7.95 18.80
CA PRO A 191 -0.63 -8.59 19.86
C PRO A 191 -1.82 -9.41 19.30
N GLY A 192 -2.32 -9.10 18.11
CA GLY A 192 -3.50 -9.73 17.52
C GLY A 192 -3.36 -11.21 17.20
N VAL A 193 -2.13 -11.71 17.02
CA VAL A 193 -1.88 -13.14 16.69
C VAL A 193 -1.67 -14.03 17.92
N GLU A 194 -1.46 -13.46 19.10
CA GLU A 194 -1.10 -14.21 20.32
C GLU A 194 -2.24 -15.09 20.83
N LEU A 195 -3.49 -14.64 20.73
CA LEU A 195 -4.65 -15.44 21.12
C LEU A 195 -4.75 -16.72 20.28
N GLY A 196 -4.59 -16.62 18.96
CA GLY A 196 -4.63 -17.76 18.05
C GLY A 196 -3.54 -18.79 18.39
N LYS A 197 -2.31 -18.35 18.65
CA LYS A 197 -1.20 -19.22 19.07
C LYS A 197 -1.50 -19.93 20.40
N LYS A 198 -2.11 -19.22 21.35
CA LYS A 198 -2.50 -19.82 22.65
C LYS A 198 -3.57 -20.89 22.48
N LEU A 199 -4.61 -20.61 21.69
CA LEU A 199 -5.70 -21.56 21.43
C LEU A 199 -5.22 -22.78 20.65
N SER A 200 -4.31 -22.60 19.68
CA SER A 200 -3.70 -23.72 18.93
C SER A 200 -2.95 -24.68 19.86
N ARG A 201 -2.15 -24.17 20.79
CA ARG A 201 -1.43 -25.02 21.77
C ARG A 201 -2.40 -25.77 22.71
N SER A 202 -3.52 -25.16 23.08
CA SER A 202 -4.54 -25.85 23.88
C SER A 202 -5.20 -26.96 23.07
N ALA A 203 -5.57 -26.71 21.82
CA ALA A 203 -6.18 -27.70 20.93
C ALA A 203 -5.24 -28.88 20.63
N GLU A 204 -3.92 -28.65 20.48
CA GLU A 204 -2.92 -29.72 20.34
C GLU A 204 -2.90 -30.65 21.57
N ALA A 205 -3.01 -30.08 22.75
CA ALA A 205 -3.03 -30.87 23.99
C ALA A 205 -4.29 -31.76 24.14
N ASP A 206 -5.41 -31.35 23.52
CA ASP A 206 -6.67 -32.10 23.52
C ASP A 206 -6.72 -33.21 22.44
N ILE A 207 -5.79 -33.21 21.49
CA ILE A 207 -5.69 -34.20 20.38
C ILE A 207 -4.72 -35.35 20.73
N LEU A 208 -3.78 -35.15 21.65
CA LEU A 208 -2.81 -36.14 22.15
C LEU A 208 -3.34 -36.90 23.35
#